data_b774f17ac9731a5531e9bc5f2d0ce1c7
#
_entry.id   b774f17ac9731a5531e9bc5f2d0ce1c7
#
_cell.length_a   1.000
_cell.length_b   1.000
_cell.length_c   1.000
_cell.angle_alpha   90.00
_cell.angle_beta   90.00
_cell.angle_gamma   90.00
#
_symmetry.space_group_name_H-M   'P 1'
#
loop_
_entity.id
_entity.type
_entity.pdbx_description
1 polymer ?
#
loop_
_entity_poly.entity_id
_entity_poly.type
_entity_poly.pdbx_seq_one_letter_code
_entity_poly.pdbx_strand_id
1 'polypeptide(L)'
;MAAVLLFDISKGKRSDARDILEANYQAVKEQLNAGYSGIEEAAILDIISLGYVALGDPEMVESLLDVMNKIIDCLDDDEMLLDSVLLHMGSMYTSLGKSEKSMVMYQRALKVLEKLHGKDSIFLVTPLLGLANHLGSAGRAAEAVEIYQRVITIVESSHGIDSADLVLPLSGLGNLLLSQGKPNEAETTFTRILNIYSGLHGETDGRVGMALISLAHVKCAQGNADEAIHLYRKALQVIRDSRYMALDDDIMEKMRLDLAELLHIVGRGNEGRELLDECLVITEKYKGKDHPSLATHYINLATSYSFSKNYAEAERLLRISLRVMLKSVSPDDPSITFPMLHLAVTLFNLRRDKEAERLAIEVLRIREAAYGEESLPVGEALDCLVSIRTRLGEDDDELLELLKRVLKIQEKEFGNESEEVTLTLKKILFYLDKLGRKQEKFPVQRRLSVLRDKSRHKVQY
;
A
#
# COMPACT_ATOMS: atom_id res chain seq x y z
N MET A 1 0.09 -4.17 36.20
CA MET A 1 0.15 -5.27 35.21
C MET A 1 0.70 -4.80 33.88
N ALA A 2 0.03 -3.89 33.17
CA ALA A 2 0.47 -3.40 31.85
C ALA A 2 1.93 -2.91 31.78
N ALA A 3 2.40 -2.12 32.75
CA ALA A 3 3.77 -1.62 32.77
C ALA A 3 4.84 -2.73 32.93
N VAL A 4 4.54 -3.79 33.71
CA VAL A 4 5.43 -4.95 33.87
C VAL A 4 5.50 -5.77 32.60
N LEU A 5 4.35 -5.99 31.93
CA LEU A 5 4.25 -6.71 30.66
C LEU A 5 5.00 -6.00 29.54
N LEU A 6 4.84 -4.68 29.41
CA LEU A 6 5.56 -3.88 28.42
C LEU A 6 7.08 -3.89 28.67
N PHE A 7 7.49 -3.88 29.94
CA PHE A 7 8.89 -3.96 30.32
C PHE A 7 9.52 -5.32 29.98
N ASP A 8 8.81 -6.44 30.23
CA ASP A 8 9.30 -7.78 29.91
C ASP A 8 9.33 -8.04 28.41
N ILE A 9 8.34 -7.56 27.65
CA ILE A 9 8.33 -7.60 26.17
C ILE A 9 9.52 -6.81 25.61
N SER A 10 9.80 -5.61 26.14
CA SER A 10 10.93 -4.78 25.71
C SER A 10 12.30 -5.41 25.98
N LYS A 11 12.40 -6.30 26.95
CA LYS A 11 13.61 -7.07 27.28
C LYS A 11 13.73 -8.42 26.54
N GLY A 12 12.83 -8.71 25.61
CA GLY A 12 12.85 -9.94 24.83
C GLY A 12 12.33 -11.20 25.53
N LYS A 13 11.72 -11.07 26.72
CA LYS A 13 11.12 -12.15 27.48
C LYS A 13 9.66 -12.42 27.05
N ARG A 14 9.48 -12.71 25.77
CA ARG A 14 8.14 -12.91 25.19
C ARG A 14 7.39 -14.10 25.76
N SER A 15 8.09 -15.19 26.14
CA SER A 15 7.48 -16.38 26.77
C SER A 15 6.90 -16.04 28.13
N ASP A 16 7.68 -15.38 29.00
CA ASP A 16 7.27 -15.03 30.35
C ASP A 16 6.06 -14.08 30.32
N ALA A 17 6.06 -13.12 29.38
CA ALA A 17 4.93 -12.20 29.16
C ALA A 17 3.67 -12.96 28.73
N ARG A 18 3.80 -13.95 27.83
CA ARG A 18 2.68 -14.79 27.37
C ARG A 18 2.09 -15.62 28.53
N ASP A 19 2.94 -16.22 29.35
CA ASP A 19 2.50 -17.03 30.50
C ASP A 19 1.71 -16.19 31.52
N ILE A 20 2.14 -14.94 31.76
CA ILE A 20 1.44 -14.00 32.63
C ILE A 20 0.07 -13.62 32.03
N LEU A 21 0.01 -13.33 30.73
CA LEU A 21 -1.25 -12.99 30.04
C LEU A 21 -2.25 -14.15 30.11
N GLU A 22 -1.78 -15.37 29.82
CA GLU A 22 -2.61 -16.57 29.86
C GLU A 22 -3.14 -16.85 31.25
N ALA A 23 -2.29 -16.76 32.30
CA ALA A 23 -2.72 -16.95 33.69
C ALA A 23 -3.80 -15.94 34.11
N ASN A 24 -3.65 -14.66 33.72
CA ASN A 24 -4.67 -13.64 34.00
C ASN A 24 -5.96 -13.88 33.19
N TYR A 25 -5.86 -14.32 31.95
CA TYR A 25 -7.03 -14.66 31.15
C TYR A 25 -7.81 -15.82 31.74
N GLN A 26 -7.14 -16.87 32.23
CA GLN A 26 -7.81 -18.00 32.89
C GLN A 26 -8.53 -17.53 34.18
N ALA A 27 -7.93 -16.64 34.96
CA ALA A 27 -8.58 -16.08 36.15
C ALA A 27 -9.86 -15.30 35.81
N VAL A 28 -9.83 -14.46 34.76
CA VAL A 28 -11.03 -13.73 34.29
C VAL A 28 -12.07 -14.69 33.75
N LYS A 29 -11.67 -15.73 33.04
CA LYS A 29 -12.58 -16.76 32.52
C LYS A 29 -13.30 -17.52 33.64
N GLU A 30 -12.65 -17.78 34.77
CA GLU A 30 -13.29 -18.35 35.96
C GLU A 30 -14.34 -17.40 36.56
N GLN A 31 -14.05 -16.10 36.63
CA GLN A 31 -14.98 -15.06 37.09
C GLN A 31 -16.21 -14.99 36.19
N LEU A 32 -16.01 -14.95 34.86
CA LEU A 32 -17.11 -14.95 33.88
C LEU A 32 -18.00 -16.21 33.99
N ASN A 33 -17.38 -17.38 34.22
CA ASN A 33 -18.10 -18.64 34.43
C ASN A 33 -18.89 -18.65 35.75
N ALA A 34 -18.43 -17.90 36.77
CA ALA A 34 -19.13 -17.72 38.04
C ALA A 34 -20.28 -16.67 37.95
N GLY A 35 -20.47 -16.06 36.77
CA GLY A 35 -21.52 -15.09 36.50
C GLY A 35 -21.15 -13.62 36.72
N TYR A 36 -19.89 -13.32 37.02
CA TYR A 36 -19.38 -11.95 37.05
C TYR A 36 -19.16 -11.50 35.60
N SER A 37 -19.88 -10.47 35.17
CA SER A 37 -19.80 -9.95 33.81
C SER A 37 -20.07 -8.44 33.85
N GLY A 38 -19.05 -7.64 34.10
CA GLY A 38 -19.15 -6.20 34.25
C GLY A 38 -17.99 -5.46 33.63
N ILE A 39 -17.92 -4.16 33.90
CA ILE A 39 -16.88 -3.28 33.37
C ILE A 39 -15.47 -3.67 33.89
N GLU A 40 -15.37 -4.24 35.08
CA GLU A 40 -14.09 -4.66 35.66
C GLU A 40 -13.48 -5.81 34.84
N GLU A 41 -14.26 -6.84 34.50
CA GLU A 41 -13.83 -7.94 33.65
C GLU A 41 -13.47 -7.45 32.24
N ALA A 42 -14.28 -6.55 31.66
CA ALA A 42 -13.98 -5.95 30.36
C ALA A 42 -12.65 -5.17 30.39
N ALA A 43 -12.38 -4.38 31.41
CA ALA A 43 -11.14 -3.62 31.57
C ALA A 43 -9.91 -4.52 31.75
N ILE A 44 -10.04 -5.65 32.46
CA ILE A 44 -8.94 -6.61 32.59
C ILE A 44 -8.67 -7.29 31.24
N LEU A 45 -9.72 -7.73 30.53
CA LEU A 45 -9.61 -8.30 29.19
C LEU A 45 -9.00 -7.30 28.19
N ASP A 46 -9.32 -6.01 28.30
CA ASP A 46 -8.72 -4.96 27.49
C ASP A 46 -7.20 -4.90 27.68
N ILE A 47 -6.72 -4.89 28.93
CA ILE A 47 -5.29 -4.90 29.24
C ILE A 47 -4.62 -6.17 28.71
N ILE A 48 -5.26 -7.33 28.83
CA ILE A 48 -4.75 -8.60 28.30
C ILE A 48 -4.67 -8.54 26.77
N SER A 49 -5.71 -8.02 26.10
CA SER A 49 -5.75 -7.87 24.65
C SER A 49 -4.63 -6.95 24.14
N LEU A 50 -4.39 -5.82 24.78
CA LEU A 50 -3.26 -4.93 24.46
C LEU A 50 -1.90 -5.64 24.63
N GLY A 51 -1.77 -6.53 25.62
CA GLY A 51 -0.60 -7.38 25.78
C GLY A 51 -0.39 -8.33 24.59
N TYR A 52 -1.46 -8.98 24.10
CA TYR A 52 -1.37 -9.84 22.93
C TYR A 52 -1.14 -9.06 21.62
N VAL A 53 -1.67 -7.83 21.50
CA VAL A 53 -1.29 -6.93 20.39
C VAL A 53 0.22 -6.68 20.39
N ALA A 54 0.81 -6.39 21.55
CA ALA A 54 2.27 -6.18 21.68
C ALA A 54 3.10 -7.45 21.40
N LEU A 55 2.52 -8.63 21.63
CA LEU A 55 3.13 -9.92 21.26
C LEU A 55 2.96 -10.28 19.78
N GLY A 56 2.10 -9.58 19.04
CA GLY A 56 1.79 -9.85 17.65
C GLY A 56 0.96 -11.14 17.45
N ASP A 57 0.00 -11.40 18.34
CA ASP A 57 -0.89 -12.57 18.32
C ASP A 57 -2.34 -12.13 17.98
N PRO A 58 -2.67 -11.93 16.68
CA PRO A 58 -3.97 -11.42 16.26
C PRO A 58 -5.13 -12.38 16.53
N GLU A 59 -4.88 -13.70 16.56
CA GLU A 59 -5.91 -14.70 16.82
C GLU A 59 -6.43 -14.61 18.26
N MET A 60 -5.52 -14.47 19.21
CA MET A 60 -5.90 -14.26 20.61
C MET A 60 -6.61 -12.94 20.83
N VAL A 61 -6.14 -11.86 20.18
CA VAL A 61 -6.81 -10.54 20.24
C VAL A 61 -8.25 -10.65 19.74
N GLU A 62 -8.47 -11.33 18.62
CA GLU A 62 -9.82 -11.52 18.06
C GLU A 62 -10.73 -12.30 19.02
N SER A 63 -10.23 -13.39 19.60
CA SER A 63 -10.97 -14.20 20.58
C SER A 63 -11.38 -13.38 21.81
N LEU A 64 -10.45 -12.57 22.33
CA LEU A 64 -10.72 -11.71 23.49
C LEU A 64 -11.73 -10.61 23.17
N LEU A 65 -11.64 -9.97 22.01
CA LEU A 65 -12.59 -8.97 21.53
C LEU A 65 -14.01 -9.52 21.42
N ASP A 66 -14.17 -10.78 21.00
CA ASP A 66 -15.51 -11.40 20.93
C ASP A 66 -16.10 -11.67 22.32
N VAL A 67 -15.27 -11.92 23.34
CA VAL A 67 -15.71 -12.00 24.75
C VAL A 67 -16.09 -10.62 25.27
N MET A 68 -15.22 -9.62 25.04
CA MET A 68 -15.44 -8.23 25.47
C MET A 68 -16.72 -7.66 24.87
N ASN A 69 -17.00 -7.93 23.58
CA ASN A 69 -18.25 -7.46 22.97
C ASN A 69 -19.49 -7.93 23.72
N LYS A 70 -19.52 -9.21 24.14
CA LYS A 70 -20.66 -9.74 24.90
C LYS A 70 -20.86 -9.05 26.23
N ILE A 71 -19.76 -8.65 26.87
CA ILE A 71 -19.81 -7.92 28.15
C ILE A 71 -20.30 -6.50 27.93
N ILE A 72 -19.68 -5.76 27.00
CA ILE A 72 -20.00 -4.36 26.77
C ILE A 72 -21.38 -4.12 26.21
N ASP A 73 -21.95 -5.11 25.48
CA ASP A 73 -23.34 -5.03 24.99
C ASP A 73 -24.38 -5.03 26.11
N CYS A 74 -24.02 -5.50 27.31
CA CYS A 74 -24.85 -5.52 28.50
C CYS A 74 -24.61 -4.32 29.43
N LEU A 75 -23.61 -3.46 29.15
CA LEU A 75 -23.24 -2.33 30.00
C LEU A 75 -23.96 -1.05 29.60
N ASP A 76 -24.33 -0.26 30.61
CA ASP A 76 -24.85 1.09 30.41
C ASP A 76 -23.75 2.07 30.00
N ASP A 77 -24.12 3.09 29.21
CA ASP A 77 -23.14 4.09 28.70
C ASP A 77 -22.59 5.02 29.81
N ASP A 78 -23.03 4.88 31.05
CA ASP A 78 -22.57 5.65 32.22
C ASP A 78 -21.50 4.91 33.04
N GLU A 79 -21.11 3.70 32.65
CA GLU A 79 -20.11 2.90 33.33
C GLU A 79 -18.71 3.54 33.23
N MET A 80 -18.02 3.58 34.38
CA MET A 80 -16.64 4.07 34.43
C MET A 80 -15.73 3.18 33.57
N LEU A 81 -14.74 3.78 32.89
CA LEU A 81 -13.77 3.11 32.03
C LEU A 81 -14.35 2.57 30.69
N LEU A 82 -15.66 2.63 30.48
CA LEU A 82 -16.27 2.12 29.24
C LEU A 82 -15.74 2.87 28.00
N ASP A 83 -15.54 4.17 28.10
CA ASP A 83 -14.92 5.01 27.06
C ASP A 83 -13.53 4.49 26.64
N SER A 84 -12.67 4.20 27.60
CA SER A 84 -11.33 3.68 27.35
C SER A 84 -11.37 2.29 26.72
N VAL A 85 -12.20 1.39 27.23
CA VAL A 85 -12.38 0.04 26.68
C VAL A 85 -12.87 0.11 25.22
N LEU A 86 -13.88 0.94 24.94
CA LEU A 86 -14.40 1.12 23.59
C LEU A 86 -13.35 1.69 22.60
N LEU A 87 -12.53 2.66 23.05
CA LEU A 87 -11.44 3.24 22.26
C LEU A 87 -10.39 2.19 21.88
N HIS A 88 -9.96 1.39 22.87
CA HIS A 88 -8.97 0.35 22.63
C HIS A 88 -9.53 -0.76 21.73
N MET A 89 -10.80 -1.19 21.94
CA MET A 89 -11.45 -2.14 21.06
C MET A 89 -11.55 -1.61 19.62
N GLY A 90 -11.93 -0.33 19.46
CA GLY A 90 -11.95 0.33 18.15
C GLY A 90 -10.60 0.28 17.45
N SER A 91 -9.51 0.59 18.18
CA SER A 91 -8.14 0.52 17.68
C SER A 91 -7.71 -0.91 17.31
N MET A 92 -8.02 -1.89 18.18
CA MET A 92 -7.72 -3.31 17.93
C MET A 92 -8.47 -3.84 16.71
N TYR A 93 -9.76 -3.51 16.54
CA TYR A 93 -10.51 -3.87 15.34
C TYR A 93 -9.93 -3.22 14.08
N THR A 94 -9.44 -1.98 14.17
CA THR A 94 -8.73 -1.32 13.05
C THR A 94 -7.49 -2.09 12.66
N SER A 95 -6.65 -2.49 13.63
CA SER A 95 -5.43 -3.26 13.39
C SER A 95 -5.68 -4.65 12.80
N LEU A 96 -6.83 -5.26 13.10
CA LEU A 96 -7.31 -6.52 12.53
C LEU A 96 -8.01 -6.37 11.18
N GLY A 97 -8.11 -5.15 10.63
CA GLY A 97 -8.82 -4.87 9.37
C GLY A 97 -10.34 -4.99 9.45
N LYS A 98 -10.93 -5.07 10.66
CA LYS A 98 -12.37 -5.19 10.88
C LYS A 98 -13.02 -3.82 10.99
N SER A 99 -12.99 -3.08 9.89
CA SER A 99 -13.39 -1.66 9.84
C SER A 99 -14.79 -1.37 10.32
N GLU A 100 -15.79 -2.21 10.01
CA GLU A 100 -17.17 -2.01 10.46
C GLU A 100 -17.34 -2.14 11.98
N LYS A 101 -16.71 -3.16 12.59
CA LYS A 101 -16.72 -3.33 14.04
C LYS A 101 -16.00 -2.17 14.73
N SER A 102 -14.87 -1.73 14.18
CA SER A 102 -14.12 -0.57 14.66
C SER A 102 -14.97 0.69 14.67
N MET A 103 -15.72 0.95 13.59
CA MET A 103 -16.60 2.11 13.48
C MET A 103 -17.69 2.11 14.57
N VAL A 104 -18.31 0.96 14.84
CA VAL A 104 -19.33 0.83 15.90
C VAL A 104 -18.75 1.19 17.26
N MET A 105 -17.56 0.70 17.58
CA MET A 105 -16.88 1.00 18.84
C MET A 105 -16.57 2.49 18.98
N TYR A 106 -15.99 3.11 17.95
CA TYR A 106 -15.69 4.54 17.97
C TYR A 106 -16.96 5.42 18.04
N GLN A 107 -18.05 5.03 17.38
CA GLN A 107 -19.32 5.75 17.46
C GLN A 107 -19.92 5.70 18.88
N ARG A 108 -19.85 4.53 19.54
CA ARG A 108 -20.31 4.40 20.93
C ARG A 108 -19.40 5.17 21.88
N ALA A 109 -18.06 5.04 21.73
CA ALA A 109 -17.09 5.81 22.51
C ALA A 109 -17.32 7.32 22.37
N LEU A 110 -17.58 7.80 21.15
CA LEU A 110 -17.87 9.21 20.90
C LEU A 110 -19.09 9.70 21.66
N LYS A 111 -20.20 8.93 21.67
CA LYS A 111 -21.43 9.28 22.43
C LYS A 111 -21.17 9.36 23.94
N VAL A 112 -20.45 8.38 24.48
CA VAL A 112 -20.09 8.34 25.91
C VAL A 112 -19.24 9.56 26.27
N LEU A 113 -18.18 9.83 25.49
CA LEU A 113 -17.27 10.94 25.74
C LEU A 113 -17.92 12.31 25.54
N GLU A 114 -18.81 12.48 24.54
CA GLU A 114 -19.56 13.72 24.36
C GLU A 114 -20.49 14.01 25.55
N LYS A 115 -21.09 12.96 26.14
CA LYS A 115 -21.93 13.08 27.34
C LYS A 115 -21.12 13.47 28.57
N LEU A 116 -19.90 12.88 28.71
CA LEU A 116 -19.05 13.12 29.88
C LEU A 116 -18.30 14.44 29.83
N HIS A 117 -17.78 14.82 28.66
CA HIS A 117 -16.80 15.90 28.51
C HIS A 117 -17.25 17.05 27.59
N GLY A 118 -18.41 16.90 26.94
CA GLY A 118 -18.91 17.87 26.00
C GLY A 118 -18.36 17.67 24.58
N LYS A 119 -18.96 18.41 23.60
CA LYS A 119 -18.74 18.20 22.16
C LYS A 119 -17.41 18.73 21.62
N ASP A 120 -16.72 19.56 22.36
CA ASP A 120 -15.46 20.21 21.96
C ASP A 120 -14.27 19.75 22.83
N SER A 121 -14.42 18.62 23.51
CA SER A 121 -13.38 18.07 24.37
C SER A 121 -12.28 17.40 23.57
N ILE A 122 -11.03 17.57 24.05
CA ILE A 122 -9.83 16.91 23.49
C ILE A 122 -9.92 15.37 23.52
N PHE A 123 -10.67 14.80 24.47
CA PHE A 123 -10.91 13.35 24.55
C PHE A 123 -11.66 12.77 23.35
N LEU A 124 -12.33 13.60 22.55
CA LEU A 124 -13.01 13.16 21.33
C LEU A 124 -12.09 12.94 20.14
N VAL A 125 -10.84 13.42 20.20
CA VAL A 125 -9.89 13.37 19.07
C VAL A 125 -9.66 11.94 18.58
N THR A 126 -9.40 11.00 19.48
CA THR A 126 -9.11 9.61 19.11
C THR A 126 -10.27 8.92 18.38
N PRO A 127 -11.51 8.90 18.90
CA PRO A 127 -12.61 8.27 18.19
C PRO A 127 -12.98 9.00 16.90
N LEU A 128 -12.88 10.33 16.87
CA LEU A 128 -13.14 11.10 15.64
C LEU A 128 -12.11 10.78 14.55
N LEU A 129 -10.82 10.67 14.88
CA LEU A 129 -9.79 10.26 13.92
C LEU A 129 -10.02 8.83 13.40
N GLY A 130 -10.40 7.90 14.28
CA GLY A 130 -10.76 6.55 13.87
C GLY A 130 -11.93 6.53 12.88
N LEU A 131 -12.98 7.31 13.15
CA LEU A 131 -14.13 7.47 12.26
C LEU A 131 -13.76 8.13 10.92
N ALA A 132 -12.95 9.19 10.95
CA ALA A 132 -12.51 9.89 9.73
C ALA A 132 -11.69 8.97 8.82
N ASN A 133 -10.74 8.20 9.38
CA ASN A 133 -9.94 7.24 8.63
C ASN A 133 -10.82 6.15 7.98
N HIS A 134 -11.81 5.62 8.75
CA HIS A 134 -12.74 4.62 8.23
C HIS A 134 -13.59 5.19 7.08
N LEU A 135 -14.19 6.36 7.27
CA LEU A 135 -15.01 7.01 6.24
C LEU A 135 -14.20 7.32 4.98
N GLY A 136 -12.94 7.77 5.14
CA GLY A 136 -12.02 8.00 4.02
C GLY A 136 -11.78 6.73 3.21
N SER A 137 -11.50 5.60 3.86
CA SER A 137 -11.28 4.31 3.21
C SER A 137 -12.56 3.73 2.59
N ALA A 138 -13.74 4.03 3.15
CA ALA A 138 -15.04 3.63 2.61
C ALA A 138 -15.53 4.51 1.45
N GLY A 139 -14.73 5.49 0.98
CA GLY A 139 -15.10 6.40 -0.10
C GLY A 139 -16.06 7.53 0.30
N ARG A 140 -16.38 7.67 1.60
CA ARG A 140 -17.23 8.74 2.15
C ARG A 140 -16.40 9.97 2.52
N ALA A 141 -15.65 10.44 1.55
CA ALA A 141 -14.59 11.43 1.76
C ALA A 141 -15.08 12.79 2.25
N ALA A 142 -16.27 13.26 1.83
CA ALA A 142 -16.84 14.53 2.29
C ALA A 142 -17.07 14.52 3.81
N GLU A 143 -17.65 13.44 4.34
CA GLU A 143 -17.88 13.28 5.77
C GLU A 143 -16.57 13.14 6.56
N ALA A 144 -15.59 12.44 6.00
CA ALA A 144 -14.26 12.34 6.61
C ALA A 144 -13.59 13.73 6.72
N VAL A 145 -13.69 14.57 5.70
CA VAL A 145 -13.15 15.96 5.72
C VAL A 145 -13.79 16.76 6.86
N GLU A 146 -15.11 16.70 7.01
CA GLU A 146 -15.83 17.42 8.10
C GLU A 146 -15.34 16.97 9.48
N ILE A 147 -15.13 15.66 9.66
CA ILE A 147 -14.64 15.13 10.94
C ILE A 147 -13.18 15.57 11.18
N TYR A 148 -12.29 15.50 10.17
CA TYR A 148 -10.92 16.01 10.33
C TYR A 148 -10.90 17.49 10.70
N GLN A 149 -11.74 18.32 10.07
CA GLN A 149 -11.84 19.74 10.39
C GLN A 149 -12.31 19.96 11.83
N ARG A 150 -13.29 19.17 12.30
CA ARG A 150 -13.74 19.21 13.69
C ARG A 150 -12.61 18.86 14.64
N VAL A 151 -11.84 17.80 14.36
CA VAL A 151 -10.67 17.41 15.17
C VAL A 151 -9.64 18.53 15.23
N ILE A 152 -9.29 19.14 14.08
CA ILE A 152 -8.36 20.26 14.00
C ILE A 152 -8.82 21.40 14.89
N THR A 153 -10.09 21.80 14.81
CA THR A 153 -10.68 22.86 15.65
C THR A 153 -10.58 22.55 17.14
N ILE A 154 -10.88 21.31 17.54
CA ILE A 154 -10.76 20.86 18.95
C ILE A 154 -9.32 20.98 19.44
N VAL A 155 -8.36 20.46 18.66
CA VAL A 155 -6.95 20.50 19.05
C VAL A 155 -6.42 21.93 19.10
N GLU A 156 -6.76 22.77 18.11
CA GLU A 156 -6.38 24.20 18.10
C GLU A 156 -6.87 24.95 19.35
N SER A 157 -8.12 24.70 19.71
CA SER A 157 -8.74 25.34 20.88
C SER A 157 -8.13 24.89 22.20
N SER A 158 -7.69 23.64 22.28
CA SER A 158 -7.14 23.02 23.51
C SER A 158 -5.63 23.22 23.66
N HIS A 159 -4.86 23.04 22.58
CA HIS A 159 -3.39 22.98 22.61
C HIS A 159 -2.71 24.07 21.77
N GLY A 160 -3.50 24.89 21.06
CA GLY A 160 -2.99 25.96 20.22
C GLY A 160 -2.74 25.55 18.77
N ILE A 161 -2.57 26.56 17.91
CA ILE A 161 -2.48 26.42 16.45
C ILE A 161 -1.17 25.82 15.94
N ASP A 162 -0.14 25.81 16.78
CA ASP A 162 1.21 25.27 16.47
C ASP A 162 1.50 23.97 17.23
N SER A 163 0.49 23.33 17.78
CA SER A 163 0.65 22.07 18.52
C SER A 163 1.06 20.91 17.63
N ALA A 164 1.98 20.07 18.12
CA ALA A 164 2.34 18.80 17.47
C ALA A 164 1.15 17.85 17.30
N ASP A 165 0.12 17.95 18.14
CA ASP A 165 -1.07 17.09 18.10
C ASP A 165 -1.92 17.36 16.83
N LEU A 166 -1.71 18.49 16.14
CA LEU A 166 -2.32 18.80 14.86
C LEU A 166 -1.74 17.97 13.70
N VAL A 167 -0.55 17.42 13.85
CA VAL A 167 0.13 16.73 12.73
C VAL A 167 -0.67 15.52 12.26
N LEU A 168 -1.19 14.73 13.17
CA LEU A 168 -1.94 13.51 12.83
C LEU A 168 -3.24 13.83 12.06
N PRO A 169 -4.14 14.70 12.53
CA PRO A 169 -5.34 15.07 11.79
C PRO A 169 -5.04 15.80 10.49
N LEU A 170 -4.03 16.68 10.45
CA LEU A 170 -3.60 17.34 9.21
C LEU A 170 -3.06 16.34 8.19
N SER A 171 -2.26 15.35 8.60
CA SER A 171 -1.76 14.30 7.72
C SER A 171 -2.89 13.47 7.12
N GLY A 172 -3.86 13.06 7.95
CA GLY A 172 -5.04 12.34 7.49
C GLY A 172 -5.85 13.14 6.47
N LEU A 173 -6.11 14.42 6.76
CA LEU A 173 -6.81 15.33 5.84
C LEU A 173 -6.04 15.53 4.54
N GLY A 174 -4.73 15.78 4.60
CA GLY A 174 -3.89 15.98 3.43
C GLY A 174 -3.86 14.77 2.51
N ASN A 175 -3.71 13.57 3.06
CA ASN A 175 -3.75 12.32 2.29
C ASN A 175 -5.12 12.09 1.65
N LEU A 176 -6.21 12.36 2.38
CA LEU A 176 -7.56 12.26 1.85
C LEU A 176 -7.78 13.24 0.68
N LEU A 177 -7.32 14.48 0.81
CA LEU A 177 -7.41 15.49 -0.26
C LEU A 177 -6.61 15.07 -1.51
N LEU A 178 -5.42 14.49 -1.34
CA LEU A 178 -4.65 13.93 -2.45
C LEU A 178 -5.41 12.80 -3.16
N SER A 179 -6.01 11.89 -2.41
CA SER A 179 -6.80 10.79 -3.00
C SER A 179 -8.05 11.27 -3.76
N GLN A 180 -8.57 12.45 -3.41
CA GLN A 180 -9.66 13.13 -4.12
C GLN A 180 -9.20 13.93 -5.35
N GLY A 181 -7.90 13.97 -5.66
CA GLY A 181 -7.38 14.80 -6.74
C GLY A 181 -7.39 16.30 -6.44
N LYS A 182 -7.31 16.69 -5.15
CA LYS A 182 -7.26 18.09 -4.68
C LYS A 182 -5.86 18.47 -4.15
N PRO A 183 -4.82 18.43 -4.96
CA PRO A 183 -3.45 18.63 -4.49
C PRO A 183 -3.19 20.05 -3.94
N ASN A 184 -3.90 21.07 -4.42
CA ASN A 184 -3.71 22.45 -3.92
C ASN A 184 -4.18 22.62 -2.48
N GLU A 185 -5.30 21.97 -2.10
CA GLU A 185 -5.78 21.97 -0.72
C GLU A 185 -4.86 21.14 0.18
N ALA A 186 -4.36 20.00 -0.33
CA ALA A 186 -3.39 19.17 0.37
C ALA A 186 -2.07 19.91 0.63
N GLU A 187 -1.61 20.75 -0.30
CA GLU A 187 -0.39 21.56 -0.14
C GLU A 187 -0.47 22.46 1.09
N THR A 188 -1.58 23.17 1.26
CA THR A 188 -1.76 24.05 2.42
C THR A 188 -1.70 23.26 3.73
N THR A 189 -2.28 22.07 3.74
CA THR A 189 -2.32 21.17 4.90
C THR A 189 -0.91 20.67 5.26
N PHE A 190 -0.15 20.17 4.30
CA PHE A 190 1.21 19.67 4.55
C PHE A 190 2.22 20.80 4.80
N THR A 191 2.03 21.98 4.21
CA THR A 191 2.83 23.16 4.53
C THR A 191 2.65 23.56 5.99
N ARG A 192 1.44 23.45 6.52
CA ARG A 192 1.19 23.70 7.94
C ARG A 192 1.93 22.69 8.84
N ILE A 193 1.95 21.40 8.48
CA ILE A 193 2.74 20.39 9.20
C ILE A 193 4.23 20.76 9.18
N LEU A 194 4.75 21.15 8.02
CA LEU A 194 6.14 21.57 7.89
C LEU A 194 6.47 22.75 8.83
N ASN A 195 5.60 23.76 8.88
CA ASN A 195 5.78 24.91 9.76
C ASN A 195 5.73 24.53 11.24
N ILE A 196 4.82 23.66 11.65
CA ILE A 196 4.74 23.14 13.02
C ILE A 196 6.04 22.43 13.39
N TYR A 197 6.52 21.52 12.58
CA TYR A 197 7.76 20.78 12.86
C TYR A 197 9.00 21.68 12.86
N SER A 198 9.10 22.60 11.89
CA SER A 198 10.22 23.56 11.83
C SER A 198 10.23 24.49 13.04
N GLY A 199 9.07 24.95 13.49
CA GLY A 199 8.93 25.79 14.68
C GLY A 199 9.29 25.09 15.98
N LEU A 200 8.87 23.84 16.14
CA LEU A 200 9.08 23.06 17.38
C LEU A 200 10.48 22.46 17.47
N HIS A 201 11.07 22.02 16.36
CA HIS A 201 12.27 21.18 16.38
C HIS A 201 13.43 21.75 15.55
N GLY A 202 13.18 22.80 14.79
CA GLY A 202 14.16 23.38 13.87
C GLY A 202 14.21 22.68 12.51
N GLU A 203 14.75 23.37 11.52
CA GLU A 203 14.77 22.96 10.10
C GLU A 203 15.59 21.69 9.80
N THR A 204 16.48 21.29 10.71
CA THR A 204 17.38 20.14 10.55
C THR A 204 16.84 18.87 11.21
N ASP A 205 15.66 18.90 11.82
CA ASP A 205 15.05 17.73 12.43
C ASP A 205 14.47 16.78 11.36
N GLY A 206 14.61 15.48 11.59
CA GLY A 206 14.14 14.47 10.63
C GLY A 206 12.64 14.49 10.37
N ARG A 207 11.82 14.96 11.32
CA ARG A 207 10.37 15.17 11.12
C ARG A 207 10.07 16.24 10.07
N VAL A 208 10.92 17.25 9.95
CA VAL A 208 10.86 18.22 8.85
C VAL A 208 11.11 17.53 7.52
N GLY A 209 12.08 16.60 7.48
CA GLY A 209 12.31 15.75 6.30
C GLY A 209 11.06 14.95 5.91
N MET A 210 10.36 14.36 6.89
CA MET A 210 9.10 13.63 6.62
C MET A 210 7.99 14.53 6.06
N ALA A 211 7.84 15.75 6.56
CA ALA A 211 6.88 16.70 6.02
C ALA A 211 7.24 17.14 4.58
N LEU A 212 8.54 17.28 4.27
CA LEU A 212 9.01 17.58 2.91
C LEU A 212 8.68 16.47 1.91
N ILE A 213 8.68 15.18 2.34
CA ILE A 213 8.24 14.05 1.48
C ILE A 213 6.77 14.21 1.13
N SER A 214 5.93 14.49 2.11
CA SER A 214 4.50 14.66 1.87
C SER A 214 4.24 15.81 0.88
N LEU A 215 4.98 16.92 0.99
CA LEU A 215 4.93 18.00 0.01
C LEU A 215 5.48 17.59 -1.36
N ALA A 216 6.51 16.74 -1.43
CA ALA A 216 6.99 16.21 -2.69
C ALA A 216 5.91 15.38 -3.42
N HIS A 217 5.17 14.53 -2.69
CA HIS A 217 4.04 13.79 -3.25
C HIS A 217 2.95 14.75 -3.78
N VAL A 218 2.66 15.84 -3.06
CA VAL A 218 1.73 16.87 -3.53
C VAL A 218 2.22 17.49 -4.85
N LYS A 219 3.51 17.84 -4.93
CA LYS A 219 4.09 18.43 -6.15
C LYS A 219 4.07 17.47 -7.32
N CYS A 220 4.27 16.17 -7.09
CA CYS A 220 4.04 15.13 -8.09
C CYS A 220 2.59 15.13 -8.59
N ALA A 221 1.61 15.18 -7.68
CA ALA A 221 0.20 15.21 -8.02
C ALA A 221 -0.22 16.50 -8.78
N GLN A 222 0.49 17.60 -8.57
CA GLN A 222 0.32 18.85 -9.31
C GLN A 222 1.02 18.84 -10.68
N GLY A 223 1.84 17.83 -10.99
CA GLY A 223 2.68 17.78 -12.19
C GLY A 223 3.96 18.62 -12.10
N ASN A 224 4.31 19.15 -10.94
CA ASN A 224 5.47 20.01 -10.70
C ASN A 224 6.71 19.16 -10.35
N ALA A 225 7.20 18.41 -11.34
CA ALA A 225 8.24 17.41 -11.13
C ALA A 225 9.56 18.00 -10.60
N ASP A 226 9.99 19.16 -11.06
CA ASP A 226 11.24 19.78 -10.61
C ASP A 226 11.20 20.18 -9.13
N GLU A 227 10.08 20.74 -8.68
CA GLU A 227 9.87 21.06 -7.26
C GLU A 227 9.82 19.79 -6.41
N ALA A 228 9.15 18.74 -6.90
CA ALA A 228 9.09 17.45 -6.22
C ALA A 228 10.50 16.84 -6.05
N ILE A 229 11.32 16.83 -7.10
CA ILE A 229 12.70 16.35 -7.05
C ILE A 229 13.52 17.15 -6.01
N HIS A 230 13.36 18.47 -5.99
CA HIS A 230 14.05 19.32 -5.02
C HIS A 230 13.65 18.96 -3.58
N LEU A 231 12.35 18.81 -3.32
CA LEU A 231 11.82 18.46 -2.01
C LEU A 231 12.27 17.09 -1.55
N TYR A 232 12.23 16.06 -2.41
CA TYR A 232 12.75 14.74 -2.11
C TYR A 232 14.23 14.75 -1.74
N ARG A 233 15.06 15.47 -2.50
CA ARG A 233 16.50 15.59 -2.21
C ARG A 233 16.75 16.27 -0.87
N LYS A 234 16.04 17.38 -0.59
CA LYS A 234 16.12 18.06 0.69
C LYS A 234 15.68 17.15 1.83
N ALA A 235 14.60 16.41 1.66
CA ALA A 235 14.11 15.47 2.66
C ALA A 235 15.13 14.37 2.98
N LEU A 236 15.68 13.70 1.94
CA LEU A 236 16.72 12.68 2.10
C LEU A 236 17.95 13.22 2.83
N GLN A 237 18.36 14.44 2.51
CA GLN A 237 19.50 15.10 3.17
C GLN A 237 19.22 15.36 4.65
N VAL A 238 18.07 15.97 4.97
CA VAL A 238 17.68 16.32 6.35
C VAL A 238 17.55 15.05 7.22
N ILE A 239 16.90 14.01 6.71
CA ILE A 239 16.71 12.75 7.45
C ILE A 239 18.06 12.05 7.69
N ARG A 240 18.95 12.05 6.70
CA ARG A 240 20.29 11.48 6.81
C ARG A 240 21.13 12.24 7.84
N ASP A 241 21.17 13.56 7.76
CA ASP A 241 22.02 14.42 8.62
C ASP A 241 21.54 14.40 10.08
N SER A 242 20.23 14.37 10.31
CA SER A 242 19.63 14.26 11.62
C SER A 242 19.77 12.88 12.27
N ARG A 243 20.12 11.86 11.48
CA ARG A 243 20.09 10.44 11.88
C ARG A 243 18.74 10.02 12.48
N TYR A 244 17.66 10.62 11.97
CA TYR A 244 16.30 10.38 12.45
C TYR A 244 15.85 8.93 12.29
N MET A 245 16.29 8.30 11.21
CA MET A 245 16.07 6.86 10.95
C MET A 245 17.32 6.22 10.34
N ALA A 246 17.38 4.90 10.34
CA ALA A 246 18.48 4.14 9.77
C ALA A 246 18.52 4.28 8.23
N LEU A 247 19.71 4.14 7.64
CA LEU A 247 19.86 4.26 6.18
C LEU A 247 19.16 3.12 5.42
N ASP A 248 19.01 1.96 6.06
CA ASP A 248 18.32 0.76 5.56
C ASP A 248 16.86 0.68 6.00
N ASP A 249 16.31 1.77 6.56
CA ASP A 249 14.90 1.88 6.88
C ASP A 249 14.05 1.84 5.60
N ASP A 250 12.94 1.12 5.64
CA ASP A 250 12.05 0.92 4.49
C ASP A 250 11.47 2.24 3.95
N ILE A 251 11.28 3.25 4.82
CA ILE A 251 10.83 4.59 4.40
C ILE A 251 11.92 5.28 3.58
N MET A 252 13.18 5.22 4.04
CA MET A 252 14.32 5.77 3.31
C MET A 252 14.54 5.08 1.96
N GLU A 253 14.36 3.76 1.91
CA GLU A 253 14.40 2.98 0.68
C GLU A 253 13.31 3.44 -0.28
N LYS A 254 12.05 3.51 0.19
CA LYS A 254 10.93 3.95 -0.62
C LYS A 254 11.13 5.35 -1.18
N MET A 255 11.62 6.30 -0.39
CA MET A 255 11.91 7.66 -0.86
C MET A 255 12.92 7.70 -2.01
N ARG A 256 13.99 6.88 -1.93
CA ARG A 256 14.97 6.77 -3.03
C ARG A 256 14.33 6.19 -4.28
N LEU A 257 13.46 5.18 -4.12
CA LEU A 257 12.74 4.56 -5.23
C LEU A 257 11.77 5.54 -5.89
N ASP A 258 10.95 6.25 -5.10
CA ASP A 258 10.00 7.24 -5.61
C ASP A 258 10.71 8.39 -6.35
N LEU A 259 11.84 8.88 -5.81
CA LEU A 259 12.66 9.88 -6.48
C LEU A 259 13.31 9.33 -7.75
N ALA A 260 13.78 8.09 -7.75
CA ALA A 260 14.37 7.47 -8.93
C ALA A 260 13.34 7.31 -10.05
N GLU A 261 12.11 6.89 -9.72
CA GLU A 261 11.01 6.80 -10.67
C GLU A 261 10.67 8.17 -11.28
N LEU A 262 10.53 9.20 -10.44
CA LEU A 262 10.28 10.55 -10.91
C LEU A 262 11.37 11.06 -11.85
N LEU A 263 12.65 10.81 -11.52
CA LEU A 263 13.79 11.16 -12.37
C LEU A 263 13.74 10.44 -13.73
N HIS A 264 13.26 9.19 -13.77
CA HIS A 264 13.05 8.48 -15.03
C HIS A 264 11.93 9.12 -15.87
N ILE A 265 10.81 9.48 -15.25
CA ILE A 265 9.66 10.12 -15.92
C ILE A 265 10.09 11.44 -16.59
N VAL A 266 10.93 12.24 -15.93
CA VAL A 266 11.42 13.52 -16.48
C VAL A 266 12.65 13.38 -17.40
N GLY A 267 13.05 12.14 -17.75
CA GLY A 267 14.17 11.89 -18.65
C GLY A 267 15.58 11.97 -18.01
N ARG A 268 15.67 12.11 -16.68
CA ARG A 268 16.93 12.14 -15.91
C ARG A 268 17.31 10.76 -15.39
N GLY A 269 17.15 9.73 -16.20
CA GLY A 269 17.28 8.32 -15.81
C GLY A 269 18.67 7.93 -15.25
N ASN A 270 19.75 8.64 -15.62
CA ASN A 270 21.07 8.37 -15.05
C ASN A 270 21.11 8.67 -13.54
N GLU A 271 20.57 9.81 -13.13
CA GLU A 271 20.48 10.19 -11.73
C GLU A 271 19.55 9.25 -10.94
N GLY A 272 18.46 8.78 -11.58
CA GLY A 272 17.60 7.76 -10.99
C GLY A 272 18.35 6.44 -10.74
N ARG A 273 19.21 6.02 -11.67
CA ARG A 273 20.04 4.82 -11.48
C ARG A 273 21.03 4.94 -10.32
N GLU A 274 21.63 6.11 -10.10
CA GLU A 274 22.52 6.32 -8.94
C GLU A 274 21.80 6.06 -7.61
N LEU A 275 20.53 6.47 -7.49
CA LEU A 275 19.73 6.20 -6.31
C LEU A 275 19.38 4.71 -6.15
N LEU A 276 19.07 4.02 -7.26
CA LEU A 276 18.83 2.58 -7.26
C LEU A 276 20.08 1.78 -6.89
N ASP A 277 21.25 2.20 -7.38
CA ASP A 277 22.54 1.62 -6.98
C ASP A 277 22.83 1.88 -5.49
N GLU A 278 22.50 3.06 -4.97
CA GLU A 278 22.59 3.36 -3.53
C GLU A 278 21.72 2.40 -2.70
N CYS A 279 20.47 2.15 -3.12
CA CYS A 279 19.60 1.16 -2.45
C CYS A 279 20.24 -0.23 -2.44
N LEU A 280 20.77 -0.67 -3.58
CA LEU A 280 21.43 -1.97 -3.69
C LEU A 280 22.61 -2.10 -2.72
N VAL A 281 23.52 -1.10 -2.70
CA VAL A 281 24.69 -1.07 -1.82
C VAL A 281 24.30 -1.07 -0.34
N ILE A 282 23.30 -0.29 0.03
CA ILE A 282 22.80 -0.24 1.42
C ILE A 282 22.23 -1.59 1.83
N THR A 283 21.34 -2.15 1.01
CA THR A 283 20.72 -3.46 1.31
C THR A 283 21.77 -4.57 1.39
N GLU A 284 22.74 -4.60 0.49
CA GLU A 284 23.85 -5.57 0.54
C GLU A 284 24.65 -5.43 1.83
N LYS A 285 24.95 -4.20 2.25
CA LYS A 285 25.74 -3.91 3.46
C LYS A 285 25.03 -4.32 4.75
N TYR A 286 23.73 -4.05 4.88
CA TYR A 286 23.00 -4.24 6.15
C TYR A 286 22.25 -5.58 6.22
N LYS A 287 21.74 -6.07 5.10
CA LYS A 287 20.94 -7.33 5.02
C LYS A 287 21.74 -8.51 4.42
N GLY A 288 22.89 -8.23 3.78
CA GLY A 288 23.79 -9.26 3.19
C GLY A 288 23.53 -9.52 1.72
N LYS A 289 24.53 -10.20 1.06
CA LYS A 289 24.60 -10.40 -0.40
C LYS A 289 23.53 -11.32 -0.99
N ASP A 290 22.89 -12.12 -0.18
CA ASP A 290 21.88 -13.10 -0.60
C ASP A 290 20.47 -12.75 -0.13
N HIS A 291 20.28 -11.53 0.42
CA HIS A 291 18.98 -11.13 0.93
C HIS A 291 17.95 -10.99 -0.21
N PRO A 292 16.72 -11.52 -0.06
CA PRO A 292 15.68 -11.48 -1.10
C PRO A 292 15.36 -10.07 -1.63
N SER A 293 15.42 -9.03 -0.79
CA SER A 293 15.18 -7.62 -1.22
C SER A 293 16.15 -7.16 -2.32
N LEU A 294 17.36 -7.74 -2.41
CA LEU A 294 18.29 -7.42 -3.48
C LEU A 294 17.73 -7.77 -4.86
N ALA A 295 16.90 -8.82 -4.95
CA ALA A 295 16.27 -9.20 -6.21
C ALA A 295 15.40 -8.05 -6.76
N THR A 296 14.64 -7.36 -5.91
CA THR A 296 13.81 -6.20 -6.29
C THR A 296 14.68 -5.04 -6.78
N HIS A 297 15.80 -4.75 -6.10
CA HIS A 297 16.70 -3.68 -6.54
C HIS A 297 17.33 -3.99 -7.90
N TYR A 298 17.74 -5.24 -8.15
CA TYR A 298 18.23 -5.66 -9.47
C TYR A 298 17.17 -5.53 -10.55
N ILE A 299 15.89 -5.82 -10.25
CA ILE A 299 14.78 -5.63 -11.20
C ILE A 299 14.58 -4.14 -11.50
N ASN A 300 14.56 -3.28 -10.49
CA ASN A 300 14.40 -1.84 -10.67
C ASN A 300 15.52 -1.24 -11.54
N LEU A 301 16.77 -1.62 -11.29
CA LEU A 301 17.92 -1.24 -12.12
C LEU A 301 17.76 -1.75 -13.56
N ALA A 302 17.40 -3.02 -13.73
CA ALA A 302 17.18 -3.61 -15.05
C ALA A 302 16.07 -2.88 -15.83
N THR A 303 15.00 -2.52 -15.17
CA THR A 303 13.91 -1.73 -15.75
C THR A 303 14.43 -0.36 -16.20
N SER A 304 15.20 0.32 -15.37
CA SER A 304 15.84 1.59 -15.72
C SER A 304 16.76 1.48 -16.94
N TYR A 305 17.57 0.42 -17.00
CA TYR A 305 18.43 0.15 -18.19
C TYR A 305 17.59 -0.18 -19.44
N SER A 306 16.47 -0.87 -19.28
CA SER A 306 15.55 -1.15 -20.39
C SER A 306 14.92 0.12 -20.95
N PHE A 307 14.53 1.09 -20.13
CA PHE A 307 14.05 2.41 -20.59
C PHE A 307 15.10 3.16 -21.41
N SER A 308 16.38 3.02 -21.07
CA SER A 308 17.50 3.57 -21.84
C SER A 308 17.93 2.67 -23.02
N LYS A 309 17.18 1.61 -23.30
CA LYS A 309 17.46 0.62 -24.37
C LYS A 309 18.79 -0.13 -24.18
N ASN A 310 19.38 -0.12 -22.99
CA ASN A 310 20.55 -0.92 -22.65
C ASN A 310 20.12 -2.33 -22.20
N TYR A 311 19.59 -3.09 -23.14
CA TYR A 311 19.03 -4.41 -22.86
C TYR A 311 20.05 -5.46 -22.43
N ALA A 312 21.34 -5.28 -22.80
CA ALA A 312 22.41 -6.19 -22.39
C ALA A 312 22.66 -6.12 -20.88
N GLU A 313 22.70 -4.90 -20.32
CA GLU A 313 22.85 -4.72 -18.88
C GLU A 313 21.57 -5.11 -18.12
N ALA A 314 20.39 -4.80 -18.68
CA ALA A 314 19.13 -5.26 -18.14
C ALA A 314 19.07 -6.79 -18.04
N GLU A 315 19.49 -7.53 -19.08
CA GLU A 315 19.58 -9.00 -19.05
C GLU A 315 20.48 -9.48 -17.91
N ARG A 316 21.69 -8.89 -17.80
CA ARG A 316 22.65 -9.27 -16.75
C ARG A 316 22.04 -9.13 -15.35
N LEU A 317 21.39 -8.01 -15.08
CA LEU A 317 20.77 -7.71 -13.78
C LEU A 317 19.59 -8.63 -13.49
N LEU A 318 18.71 -8.88 -14.47
CA LEU A 318 17.58 -9.80 -14.31
C LEU A 318 18.02 -11.24 -14.02
N ARG A 319 19.10 -11.70 -14.66
CA ARG A 319 19.67 -13.01 -14.35
C ARG A 319 20.25 -13.07 -12.94
N ILE A 320 20.85 -11.99 -12.43
CA ILE A 320 21.31 -11.91 -11.04
C ILE A 320 20.11 -11.95 -10.10
N SER A 321 19.06 -11.16 -10.36
CA SER A 321 17.82 -11.16 -9.57
C SER A 321 17.23 -12.57 -9.44
N LEU A 322 17.06 -13.27 -10.56
CA LEU A 322 16.55 -14.65 -10.55
C LEU A 322 17.43 -15.59 -9.74
N ARG A 323 18.77 -15.46 -9.83
CA ARG A 323 19.71 -16.26 -9.05
C ARG A 323 19.57 -16.02 -7.54
N VAL A 324 19.33 -14.76 -7.13
CA VAL A 324 19.11 -14.40 -5.73
C VAL A 324 17.79 -15.01 -5.25
N MET A 325 16.70 -14.86 -6.01
CA MET A 325 15.40 -15.39 -5.64
C MET A 325 15.40 -16.92 -5.51
N LEU A 326 15.99 -17.63 -6.46
CA LEU A 326 16.06 -19.10 -6.47
C LEU A 326 16.88 -19.71 -5.31
N LYS A 327 17.56 -18.89 -4.48
CA LYS A 327 18.16 -19.35 -3.22
C LYS A 327 17.13 -19.48 -2.09
N SER A 328 16.03 -18.73 -2.18
CA SER A 328 15.02 -18.61 -1.13
C SER A 328 13.69 -19.27 -1.49
N VAL A 329 13.37 -19.39 -2.78
CA VAL A 329 12.09 -19.93 -3.27
C VAL A 329 12.32 -21.03 -4.31
N SER A 330 11.31 -21.86 -4.53
CA SER A 330 11.36 -22.93 -5.52
C SER A 330 11.31 -22.39 -6.96
N PRO A 331 11.79 -23.17 -7.95
CA PRO A 331 11.68 -22.81 -9.37
C PRO A 331 10.24 -22.65 -9.89
N ASP A 332 9.25 -23.21 -9.19
CA ASP A 332 7.82 -23.10 -9.52
C ASP A 332 7.09 -22.03 -8.68
N ASP A 333 7.81 -21.25 -7.87
CA ASP A 333 7.21 -20.19 -7.06
C ASP A 333 6.73 -19.05 -7.96
N PRO A 334 5.47 -18.60 -7.80
CA PRO A 334 4.92 -17.52 -8.61
C PRO A 334 5.69 -16.21 -8.55
N SER A 335 6.41 -15.93 -7.46
CA SER A 335 7.17 -14.70 -7.28
C SER A 335 8.30 -14.52 -8.30
N ILE A 336 8.90 -15.63 -8.80
CA ILE A 336 9.96 -15.55 -9.80
C ILE A 336 9.44 -15.18 -11.20
N THR A 337 8.12 -15.29 -11.44
CA THR A 337 7.55 -15.04 -12.77
C THR A 337 7.64 -13.57 -13.20
N PHE A 338 7.70 -12.65 -12.24
CA PHE A 338 7.86 -11.23 -12.53
C PHE A 338 9.21 -10.93 -13.20
N PRO A 339 10.38 -11.22 -12.59
CA PRO A 339 11.66 -11.03 -13.26
C PRO A 339 11.85 -11.92 -14.49
N MET A 340 11.24 -13.11 -14.54
CA MET A 340 11.27 -13.95 -15.75
C MET A 340 10.56 -13.28 -16.92
N LEU A 341 9.39 -12.67 -16.70
CA LEU A 341 8.66 -11.96 -17.74
C LEU A 341 9.44 -10.74 -18.25
N HIS A 342 10.03 -9.96 -17.33
CA HIS A 342 10.92 -8.86 -17.68
C HIS A 342 12.14 -9.32 -18.49
N LEU A 343 12.70 -10.49 -18.16
CA LEU A 343 13.79 -11.09 -18.92
C LEU A 343 13.33 -11.53 -20.31
N ALA A 344 12.13 -12.12 -20.43
CA ALA A 344 11.57 -12.49 -21.74
C ALA A 344 11.38 -11.26 -22.65
N VAL A 345 10.85 -10.16 -22.13
CA VAL A 345 10.73 -8.88 -22.85
C VAL A 345 12.11 -8.31 -23.22
N THR A 346 13.09 -8.41 -22.33
CA THR A 346 14.48 -7.96 -22.59
C THR A 346 15.14 -8.78 -23.69
N LEU A 347 15.01 -10.12 -23.65
CA LEU A 347 15.49 -11.03 -24.71
C LEU A 347 14.81 -10.77 -26.04
N PHE A 348 13.49 -10.51 -26.04
CA PHE A 348 12.75 -10.09 -27.20
C PHE A 348 13.36 -8.82 -27.82
N ASN A 349 13.69 -7.81 -27.04
CA ASN A 349 14.34 -6.59 -27.52
C ASN A 349 15.78 -6.85 -28.06
N LEU A 350 16.47 -7.84 -27.50
CA LEU A 350 17.79 -8.32 -27.96
C LEU A 350 17.69 -9.20 -29.22
N ARG A 351 16.52 -9.44 -29.81
CA ARG A 351 16.30 -10.31 -30.96
C ARG A 351 16.59 -11.80 -30.70
N ARG A 352 16.54 -12.21 -29.45
CA ARG A 352 16.69 -13.62 -29.04
C ARG A 352 15.32 -14.25 -28.79
N ASP A 353 14.50 -14.26 -29.86
CA ASP A 353 13.06 -14.57 -29.78
C ASP A 353 12.76 -15.99 -29.29
N LYS A 354 13.54 -17.00 -29.70
CA LYS A 354 13.34 -18.39 -29.24
C LYS A 354 13.62 -18.59 -27.75
N GLU A 355 14.56 -17.84 -27.18
CA GLU A 355 14.82 -17.88 -25.73
C GLU A 355 13.71 -17.14 -24.98
N ALA A 356 13.29 -15.99 -25.50
CA ALA A 356 12.18 -15.22 -24.96
C ALA A 356 10.90 -16.05 -24.92
N GLU A 357 10.58 -16.78 -26.01
CA GLU A 357 9.41 -17.64 -26.09
C GLU A 357 9.43 -18.76 -25.02
N ARG A 358 10.55 -19.49 -24.91
CA ARG A 358 10.68 -20.55 -23.90
C ARG A 358 10.42 -20.01 -22.49
N LEU A 359 10.96 -18.85 -22.19
CA LEU A 359 10.80 -18.21 -20.90
C LEU A 359 9.36 -17.74 -20.67
N ALA A 360 8.70 -17.16 -21.69
CA ALA A 360 7.32 -16.71 -21.61
C ALA A 360 6.34 -17.89 -21.43
N ILE A 361 6.60 -19.03 -22.06
CA ILE A 361 5.82 -20.28 -21.87
C ILE A 361 5.97 -20.78 -20.43
N GLU A 362 7.18 -20.75 -19.90
CA GLU A 362 7.41 -21.20 -18.52
C GLU A 362 6.73 -20.26 -17.50
N VAL A 363 6.78 -18.94 -17.73
CA VAL A 363 6.03 -17.96 -16.93
C VAL A 363 4.53 -18.24 -16.98
N LEU A 364 3.99 -18.51 -18.18
CA LEU A 364 2.59 -18.83 -18.36
C LEU A 364 2.19 -20.09 -17.57
N ARG A 365 2.96 -21.16 -17.67
CA ARG A 365 2.74 -22.41 -16.92
C ARG A 365 2.67 -22.19 -15.41
N ILE A 366 3.65 -21.47 -14.85
CA ILE A 366 3.71 -21.20 -13.40
C ILE A 366 2.52 -20.33 -12.98
N ARG A 367 2.21 -19.26 -13.75
CA ARG A 367 1.10 -18.36 -13.41
C ARG A 367 -0.26 -19.03 -13.52
N GLU A 368 -0.49 -19.87 -14.52
CA GLU A 368 -1.72 -20.65 -14.65
C GLU A 368 -1.93 -21.61 -13.46
N ALA A 369 -0.87 -22.30 -13.03
CA ALA A 369 -0.93 -23.19 -11.89
C ALA A 369 -1.20 -22.45 -10.56
N ALA A 370 -0.65 -21.25 -10.40
CA ALA A 370 -0.75 -20.48 -9.15
C ALA A 370 -2.02 -19.63 -9.04
N TYR A 371 -2.41 -18.97 -10.13
CA TYR A 371 -3.46 -17.94 -10.13
C TYR A 371 -4.72 -18.32 -10.92
N GLY A 372 -4.67 -19.45 -11.63
CA GLY A 372 -5.73 -19.88 -12.54
C GLY A 372 -5.68 -19.19 -13.91
N GLU A 373 -6.30 -19.84 -14.90
CA GLU A 373 -6.19 -19.51 -16.33
C GLU A 373 -6.78 -18.15 -16.72
N GLU A 374 -7.66 -17.57 -15.91
CA GLU A 374 -8.37 -16.30 -16.18
C GLU A 374 -7.89 -15.15 -15.28
N SER A 375 -6.69 -15.25 -14.72
CA SER A 375 -6.13 -14.19 -13.88
C SER A 375 -5.36 -13.14 -14.69
N LEU A 376 -5.25 -11.91 -14.15
CA LEU A 376 -4.50 -10.82 -14.79
C LEU A 376 -3.03 -11.19 -15.05
N PRO A 377 -2.27 -11.81 -14.11
CA PRO A 377 -0.89 -12.23 -14.38
C PRO A 377 -0.75 -13.19 -15.57
N VAL A 378 -1.77 -14.05 -15.81
CA VAL A 378 -1.80 -14.94 -16.99
C VAL A 378 -2.04 -14.11 -18.25
N GLY A 379 -2.92 -13.10 -18.22
CA GLY A 379 -3.16 -12.18 -19.34
C GLY A 379 -1.88 -11.44 -19.78
N GLU A 380 -1.07 -10.99 -18.85
CA GLU A 380 0.23 -10.33 -19.11
C GLU A 380 1.23 -11.29 -19.79
N ALA A 381 1.32 -12.54 -19.32
CA ALA A 381 2.20 -13.55 -19.90
C ALA A 381 1.76 -13.92 -21.34
N LEU A 382 0.45 -14.04 -21.55
CA LEU A 382 -0.12 -14.29 -22.88
C LEU A 382 0.15 -13.14 -23.86
N ASP A 383 -0.01 -11.88 -23.46
CA ASP A 383 0.27 -10.72 -24.34
C ASP A 383 1.75 -10.63 -24.72
N CYS A 384 2.64 -10.93 -23.79
CA CYS A 384 4.07 -11.06 -24.06
C CYS A 384 4.33 -12.19 -25.07
N LEU A 385 3.77 -13.38 -24.86
CA LEU A 385 3.92 -14.53 -25.74
C LEU A 385 3.39 -14.26 -27.17
N VAL A 386 2.23 -13.61 -27.30
CA VAL A 386 1.68 -13.16 -28.59
C VAL A 386 2.67 -12.23 -29.31
N SER A 387 3.25 -11.28 -28.59
CA SER A 387 4.21 -10.32 -29.18
C SER A 387 5.47 -11.03 -29.71
N ILE A 388 5.97 -12.02 -28.99
CA ILE A 388 7.13 -12.83 -29.36
C ILE A 388 6.79 -13.73 -30.58
N ARG A 389 5.68 -14.47 -30.52
CA ARG A 389 5.25 -15.40 -31.58
C ARG A 389 4.87 -14.68 -32.87
N THR A 390 4.30 -13.48 -32.77
CA THR A 390 4.07 -12.61 -33.95
C THR A 390 5.37 -12.37 -34.71
N ARG A 391 6.47 -12.10 -34.02
CA ARG A 391 7.76 -11.85 -34.65
C ARG A 391 8.45 -13.12 -35.15
N LEU A 392 8.17 -14.26 -34.54
CA LEU A 392 8.63 -15.58 -35.00
C LEU A 392 7.88 -16.04 -36.25
N GLY A 393 6.73 -15.45 -36.58
CA GLY A 393 5.91 -15.82 -37.74
C GLY A 393 5.08 -17.08 -37.50
N GLU A 394 4.67 -17.29 -36.24
CA GLU A 394 3.77 -18.39 -35.86
C GLU A 394 2.37 -18.25 -36.48
N ASP A 395 1.56 -19.30 -36.40
CA ASP A 395 0.24 -19.36 -37.00
C ASP A 395 -0.69 -18.25 -36.49
N ASP A 396 -1.22 -17.48 -37.45
CA ASP A 396 -2.12 -16.35 -37.20
C ASP A 396 -3.43 -16.76 -36.50
N ASP A 397 -3.91 -17.98 -36.72
CA ASP A 397 -5.10 -18.53 -36.05
C ASP A 397 -4.82 -18.79 -34.54
N GLU A 398 -3.67 -19.38 -34.25
CA GLU A 398 -3.25 -19.59 -32.84
C GLU A 398 -3.07 -18.26 -32.12
N LEU A 399 -2.44 -17.27 -32.76
CA LEU A 399 -2.25 -15.92 -32.19
C LEU A 399 -3.58 -15.24 -31.92
N LEU A 400 -4.56 -15.41 -32.81
CA LEU A 400 -5.90 -14.85 -32.63
C LEU A 400 -6.59 -15.46 -31.39
N GLU A 401 -6.49 -16.78 -31.19
CA GLU A 401 -7.09 -17.45 -30.03
C GLU A 401 -6.43 -17.01 -28.71
N LEU A 402 -5.09 -16.84 -28.67
CA LEU A 402 -4.41 -16.28 -27.51
C LEU A 402 -4.88 -14.84 -27.22
N LEU A 403 -5.04 -14.00 -28.23
CA LEU A 403 -5.55 -12.63 -28.08
C LEU A 403 -7.00 -12.59 -27.57
N LYS A 404 -7.86 -13.51 -28.01
CA LYS A 404 -9.23 -13.63 -27.49
C LYS A 404 -9.22 -13.98 -25.98
N ARG A 405 -8.29 -14.84 -25.58
CA ARG A 405 -8.10 -15.18 -24.16
C ARG A 405 -7.61 -13.97 -23.35
N VAL A 406 -6.62 -13.22 -23.86
CA VAL A 406 -6.17 -11.95 -23.25
C VAL A 406 -7.32 -10.97 -23.10
N LEU A 407 -8.13 -10.80 -24.16
CA LEU A 407 -9.30 -9.90 -24.16
C LEU A 407 -10.28 -10.27 -23.05
N LYS A 408 -10.63 -11.56 -22.91
CA LYS A 408 -11.56 -12.03 -21.86
C LYS A 408 -11.06 -11.69 -20.46
N ILE A 409 -9.77 -11.89 -20.20
CA ILE A 409 -9.14 -11.56 -18.92
C ILE A 409 -9.19 -10.05 -18.65
N GLN A 410 -8.80 -9.24 -19.65
CA GLN A 410 -8.79 -7.78 -19.52
C GLN A 410 -10.18 -7.18 -19.31
N GLU A 411 -11.21 -7.73 -19.99
CA GLU A 411 -12.61 -7.31 -19.81
C GLU A 411 -13.11 -7.56 -18.39
N LYS A 412 -12.73 -8.69 -17.80
CA LYS A 412 -13.10 -9.07 -16.45
C LYS A 412 -12.45 -8.16 -15.40
N GLU A 413 -11.17 -7.82 -15.59
CA GLU A 413 -10.38 -7.07 -14.61
C GLU A 413 -10.53 -5.54 -14.74
N PHE A 414 -10.48 -5.02 -15.96
CA PHE A 414 -10.48 -3.57 -16.22
C PHE A 414 -11.82 -3.03 -16.74
N GLY A 415 -12.76 -3.94 -17.02
CA GLY A 415 -14.03 -3.58 -17.65
C GLY A 415 -13.92 -3.40 -19.18
N ASN A 416 -15.09 -3.38 -19.81
CA ASN A 416 -15.24 -3.45 -21.27
C ASN A 416 -14.77 -2.19 -22.03
N GLU A 417 -14.45 -1.11 -21.35
CA GLU A 417 -14.14 0.22 -21.93
C GLU A 417 -12.71 0.69 -21.65
N SER A 418 -11.86 -0.17 -21.07
CA SER A 418 -10.49 0.18 -20.72
C SER A 418 -9.60 0.38 -21.97
N GLU A 419 -8.48 1.05 -21.78
CA GLU A 419 -7.49 1.26 -22.84
C GLU A 419 -6.84 -0.05 -23.27
N GLU A 420 -6.57 -0.94 -22.31
CA GLU A 420 -6.01 -2.28 -22.54
C GLU A 420 -6.90 -3.10 -23.45
N VAL A 421 -8.20 -3.13 -23.17
CA VAL A 421 -9.22 -3.79 -24.03
C VAL A 421 -9.21 -3.19 -25.42
N THR A 422 -9.13 -1.86 -25.54
CA THR A 422 -9.07 -1.18 -26.83
C THR A 422 -7.82 -1.56 -27.63
N LEU A 423 -6.67 -1.68 -26.98
CA LEU A 423 -5.41 -2.09 -27.62
C LEU A 423 -5.48 -3.54 -28.09
N THR A 424 -6.00 -4.44 -27.28
CA THR A 424 -6.15 -5.85 -27.63
C THR A 424 -7.16 -6.05 -28.76
N LEU A 425 -8.28 -5.32 -28.76
CA LEU A 425 -9.23 -5.34 -29.89
C LEU A 425 -8.61 -4.87 -31.22
N LYS A 426 -7.67 -3.90 -31.19
CA LYS A 426 -6.93 -3.49 -32.38
C LYS A 426 -6.04 -4.62 -32.92
N LYS A 427 -5.34 -5.35 -32.01
CA LYS A 427 -4.53 -6.52 -32.40
C LYS A 427 -5.42 -7.62 -32.99
N ILE A 428 -6.56 -7.93 -32.38
CA ILE A 428 -7.53 -8.91 -32.88
C ILE A 428 -8.04 -8.49 -34.25
N LEU A 429 -8.40 -7.22 -34.46
CA LEU A 429 -8.86 -6.71 -35.72
C LEU A 429 -7.83 -6.90 -36.85
N PHE A 430 -6.55 -6.67 -36.54
CA PHE A 430 -5.44 -6.88 -37.47
C PHE A 430 -5.36 -8.36 -37.91
N TYR A 431 -5.43 -9.33 -37.00
CA TYR A 431 -5.38 -10.74 -37.34
C TYR A 431 -6.63 -11.23 -38.09
N LEU A 432 -7.83 -10.75 -37.69
CA LEU A 432 -9.05 -11.07 -38.42
C LEU A 432 -9.03 -10.56 -39.88
N ASP A 433 -8.39 -9.40 -40.09
CA ASP A 433 -8.21 -8.87 -41.45
C ASP A 433 -7.22 -9.71 -42.27
N LYS A 434 -6.08 -10.06 -41.66
CA LYS A 434 -5.03 -10.90 -42.27
C LYS A 434 -5.57 -12.30 -42.66
N LEU A 435 -6.41 -12.89 -41.81
CA LEU A 435 -7.05 -14.19 -42.01
C LEU A 435 -8.30 -14.12 -42.93
N GLY A 436 -8.76 -12.93 -43.32
CA GLY A 436 -9.95 -12.74 -44.16
C GLY A 436 -11.27 -13.09 -43.47
N ARG A 437 -11.30 -13.16 -42.12
CA ARG A 437 -12.49 -13.53 -41.33
C ARG A 437 -13.47 -12.36 -41.19
N LYS A 438 -14.13 -11.99 -42.30
CA LYS A 438 -15.02 -10.81 -42.38
C LYS A 438 -16.18 -10.83 -41.38
N GLN A 439 -16.78 -12.00 -41.13
CA GLN A 439 -17.93 -12.11 -40.19
C GLN A 439 -17.56 -11.78 -38.74
N GLU A 440 -16.39 -12.20 -38.29
CA GLU A 440 -15.89 -11.90 -36.93
C GLU A 440 -15.33 -10.47 -36.84
N LYS A 441 -14.82 -9.90 -37.93
CA LYS A 441 -14.25 -8.56 -38.03
C LYS A 441 -15.29 -7.46 -37.74
N PHE A 442 -16.50 -7.56 -38.27
CA PHE A 442 -17.52 -6.51 -38.16
C PHE A 442 -17.91 -6.17 -36.72
N PRO A 443 -18.21 -7.14 -35.82
CA PRO A 443 -18.52 -6.83 -34.42
C PRO A 443 -17.38 -6.11 -33.68
N VAL A 444 -16.14 -6.56 -33.90
CA VAL A 444 -14.95 -5.96 -33.29
C VAL A 444 -14.73 -4.52 -33.78
N GLN A 445 -14.90 -4.28 -35.07
CA GLN A 445 -14.77 -2.97 -35.66
C GLN A 445 -15.83 -1.99 -35.17
N ARG A 446 -17.10 -2.44 -35.04
CA ARG A 446 -18.19 -1.65 -34.47
C ARG A 446 -17.89 -1.29 -33.00
N ARG A 447 -17.43 -2.25 -32.22
CA ARG A 447 -17.07 -2.01 -30.83
C ARG A 447 -15.95 -0.99 -30.69
N LEU A 448 -14.89 -1.10 -31.51
CA LEU A 448 -13.79 -0.12 -31.50
C LEU A 448 -14.25 1.29 -31.90
N SER A 449 -15.21 1.45 -32.83
CA SER A 449 -15.72 2.79 -33.14
C SER A 449 -16.46 3.42 -31.97
N VAL A 450 -17.29 2.65 -31.24
CA VAL A 450 -18.00 3.13 -30.07
C VAL A 450 -17.01 3.55 -28.95
N LEU A 451 -15.96 2.76 -28.73
CA LEU A 451 -14.94 3.07 -27.70
C LEU A 451 -14.16 4.35 -28.06
N ARG A 452 -13.83 4.55 -29.33
CA ARG A 452 -13.18 5.78 -29.81
C ARG A 452 -14.03 7.03 -29.61
N ASP A 453 -15.32 6.94 -29.89
CA ASP A 453 -16.26 8.06 -29.77
C ASP A 453 -16.40 8.44 -28.26
N LYS A 454 -16.53 7.45 -27.38
CA LYS A 454 -16.56 7.67 -25.93
C LYS A 454 -15.27 8.29 -25.40
N SER A 455 -14.10 7.86 -25.87
CA SER A 455 -12.81 8.42 -25.48
C SER A 455 -12.67 9.88 -25.91
N ARG A 456 -13.14 10.26 -27.11
CA ARG A 456 -13.14 11.65 -27.57
C ARG A 456 -14.02 12.57 -26.71
N HIS A 457 -15.15 12.07 -26.23
CA HIS A 457 -16.02 12.84 -25.32
C HIS A 457 -15.44 13.02 -23.90
N LYS A 458 -14.63 12.07 -23.40
CA LYS A 458 -13.94 12.21 -22.10
C LYS A 458 -12.80 13.23 -22.11
N VAL A 459 -12.22 13.55 -23.25
CA VAL A 459 -11.11 14.52 -23.39
C VAL A 459 -11.62 15.96 -23.55
N GLN A 460 -12.93 16.17 -23.75
CA GLN A 460 -13.54 17.50 -23.94
C GLN A 460 -14.15 18.08 -22.63
N TYR A 461 -14.03 17.41 -21.51
CA TYR A 461 -14.41 17.87 -20.17
C TYR A 461 -13.20 17.77 -19.23
#